data_1521ddd2c39b06dde95b2d1846250514
#
_entry.id   1521ddd2c39b06dde95b2d1846250514
#
_cell.length_a   1.000
_cell.length_b   1.000
_cell.length_c   1.000
_cell.angle_alpha   90.00
_cell.angle_beta   90.00
_cell.angle_gamma   90.00
#
_symmetry.space_group_name_H-M   'P 1'
#
loop_
_entity.id
_entity.type
_entity.pdbx_description
1 polymer ?
#
loop_
_entity_poly.entity_id
_entity_poly.type
_entity_poly.pdbx_seq_one_letter_code
_entity_poly.pdbx_strand_id
1 'polypeptide(L)'
;PFIEVSLKVVDVEEGTGRNAGKLGALVVEGKDMDKFIKTNVGSGLTDEDRETFWKAKEKLIGQIVEVRADAITQNQETTDEWSLRFPRFLKFRGFEKGEKL
;
A
#
# COMPACT_ATOMS: atom_id res chain seq x y z
N PRO A 1 5.51 7.39 18.36
CA PRO A 1 4.63 6.23 18.18
C PRO A 1 4.13 6.13 16.74
N PHE A 2 3.87 4.92 16.34
CA PHE A 2 3.36 4.65 15.00
C PHE A 2 2.36 3.51 15.10
N ILE A 3 1.60 3.32 14.01
CA ILE A 3 0.66 2.24 13.92
C ILE A 3 1.02 1.36 12.74
N GLU A 4 0.56 0.13 12.75
CA GLU A 4 0.70 -0.79 11.63
C GLU A 4 -0.67 -1.34 11.31
N VAL A 5 -1.00 -1.34 10.02
CA VAL A 5 -2.29 -1.84 9.57
C VAL A 5 -2.06 -2.76 8.39
N SER A 6 -2.97 -3.71 8.22
CA SER A 6 -2.96 -4.62 7.07
C SER A 6 -4.04 -4.17 6.11
N LEU A 7 -3.66 -3.91 4.87
CA LEU A 7 -4.57 -3.38 3.87
C LEU A 7 -4.44 -4.20 2.59
N LYS A 8 -5.46 -4.15 1.77
CA LYS A 8 -5.52 -4.90 0.53
C LYS A 8 -5.11 -4.01 -0.64
N VAL A 9 -4.25 -4.53 -1.50
CA VAL A 9 -3.86 -3.80 -2.72
C VAL A 9 -4.99 -3.90 -3.72
N VAL A 10 -5.48 -2.76 -4.16
CA VAL A 10 -6.57 -2.72 -5.14
C VAL A 10 -6.12 -2.14 -6.47
N ASP A 11 -4.97 -1.49 -6.51
CA ASP A 11 -4.42 -0.97 -7.76
C ASP A 11 -2.94 -0.66 -7.55
N VAL A 12 -2.26 -0.37 -8.64
CA VAL A 12 -0.86 0.04 -8.59
C VAL A 12 -0.68 1.25 -9.49
N GLU A 13 0.27 2.09 -9.15
CA GLU A 13 0.57 3.28 -9.93
C GLU A 13 2.01 3.24 -10.40
N GLU A 14 2.23 3.61 -11.64
CA GLU A 14 3.57 3.70 -12.19
C GLU A 14 4.27 4.92 -11.63
N GLY A 15 5.57 4.78 -11.37
CA GLY A 15 6.37 5.90 -10.92
C GLY A 15 6.62 6.90 -12.04
N THR A 16 7.17 8.04 -11.67
CA THR A 16 7.49 9.09 -12.60
C THR A 16 8.98 9.42 -12.50
N GLY A 17 9.49 10.14 -13.50
CA GLY A 17 10.89 10.51 -13.52
C GLY A 17 11.78 9.27 -13.55
N ARG A 18 12.71 9.17 -12.59
CA ARG A 18 13.63 8.04 -12.52
C ARG A 18 12.92 6.72 -12.24
N ASN A 19 11.69 6.77 -11.77
CA ASN A 19 10.92 5.57 -11.46
C ASN A 19 9.94 5.20 -12.57
N ALA A 20 10.00 5.85 -13.72
CA ALA A 20 9.17 5.50 -14.86
C ALA A 20 9.46 4.04 -15.24
N GLY A 21 8.42 3.27 -15.52
CA GLY A 21 8.55 1.85 -15.82
C GLY A 21 8.72 0.98 -14.59
N LYS A 22 8.58 1.56 -13.40
CA LYS A 22 8.68 0.87 -12.12
C LYS A 22 7.47 1.23 -11.27
N LEU A 23 7.31 0.50 -10.18
CA LEU A 23 6.21 0.79 -9.26
C LEU A 23 6.44 2.13 -8.58
N GLY A 24 5.46 3.01 -8.65
CA GLY A 24 5.50 4.28 -7.94
C GLY A 24 4.84 4.18 -6.59
N ALA A 25 3.64 3.60 -6.55
CA ALA A 25 2.89 3.47 -5.31
C ALA A 25 1.89 2.33 -5.42
N LEU A 26 1.51 1.81 -4.26
CA LEU A 26 0.43 0.84 -4.15
C LEU A 26 -0.82 1.58 -3.69
N VAL A 27 -1.94 1.33 -4.36
CA VAL A 27 -3.22 1.84 -3.90
C VAL A 27 -3.82 0.76 -3.02
N VAL A 28 -4.03 1.07 -1.75
CA VAL A 28 -4.44 0.07 -0.78
C VAL A 28 -5.68 0.53 -0.06
N GLU A 29 -6.49 -0.44 0.37
CA GLU A 29 -7.67 -0.14 1.15
C GLU A 29 -7.97 -1.27 2.11
N GLY A 30 -8.74 -0.97 3.15
CA GLY A 30 -9.14 -1.96 4.12
C GLY A 30 -9.85 -1.31 5.27
N LYS A 31 -10.38 -2.15 6.14
CA LYS A 31 -11.11 -1.67 7.29
C LYS A 31 -10.31 -1.99 8.54
N ASP A 32 -10.11 -0.97 9.35
CA ASP A 32 -9.46 -1.12 10.65
C ASP A 32 -10.44 -0.66 11.69
N MET A 33 -10.99 -1.61 12.44
CA MET A 33 -12.08 -1.36 13.35
C MET A 33 -13.27 -0.79 12.58
N ASP A 34 -13.68 0.43 12.87
CA ASP A 34 -14.82 1.05 12.21
C ASP A 34 -14.43 1.95 11.07
N LYS A 35 -13.13 2.05 10.79
CA LYS A 35 -12.64 3.01 9.82
C LYS A 35 -12.24 2.33 8.53
N PHE A 36 -12.82 2.79 7.43
CA PHE A 36 -12.41 2.33 6.11
C PHE A 36 -11.26 3.22 5.65
N ILE A 37 -10.11 2.60 5.42
CA ILE A 37 -8.89 3.31 5.05
C ILE A 37 -8.62 3.08 3.59
N LYS A 38 -8.34 4.16 2.86
CA LYS A 38 -7.91 4.07 1.48
C LYS A 38 -6.78 5.08 1.27
N THR A 39 -5.65 4.62 0.78
CA THR A 39 -4.49 5.50 0.64
C THR A 39 -3.51 4.92 -0.37
N ASN A 40 -2.55 5.73 -0.76
CA ASN A 40 -1.45 5.32 -1.62
C ASN A 40 -0.20 5.18 -0.78
N VAL A 41 0.57 4.13 -1.03
CA VAL A 41 1.80 3.87 -0.28
C VAL A 41 2.95 3.80 -1.26
N GLY A 42 3.84 4.78 -1.21
CA GLY A 42 5.01 4.83 -2.09
C GLY A 42 6.32 4.84 -1.34
N SER A 43 6.30 5.09 -0.03
CA SER A 43 7.52 5.09 0.77
C SER A 43 7.82 3.69 1.29
N GLY A 44 9.10 3.43 1.55
CA GLY A 44 9.51 2.13 2.08
C GLY A 44 9.82 1.10 1.01
N LEU A 45 9.69 1.47 -0.25
CA LEU A 45 10.02 0.60 -1.37
C LEU A 45 11.44 0.88 -1.84
N THR A 46 12.25 -0.16 -1.99
CA THR A 46 13.59 -0.01 -2.57
C THR A 46 13.48 0.05 -4.08
N ASP A 47 14.57 0.44 -4.73
CA ASP A 47 14.58 0.43 -6.20
C ASP A 47 14.35 -0.97 -6.74
N GLU A 48 14.92 -1.97 -6.09
CA GLU A 48 14.73 -3.36 -6.48
C GLU A 48 13.26 -3.77 -6.30
N ASP A 49 12.65 -3.36 -5.21
CA ASP A 49 11.23 -3.63 -4.97
C ASP A 49 10.39 -3.03 -6.08
N ARG A 50 10.69 -1.80 -6.45
CA ARG A 50 9.92 -1.10 -7.48
C ARG A 50 9.99 -1.82 -8.82
N GLU A 51 11.14 -2.35 -9.16
CA GLU A 51 11.29 -3.10 -10.42
C GLU A 51 10.59 -4.45 -10.33
N THR A 52 10.83 -5.18 -9.26
CA THR A 52 10.27 -6.52 -9.09
C THR A 52 8.76 -6.48 -9.02
N PHE A 53 8.23 -5.55 -8.22
CA PHE A 53 6.78 -5.47 -8.02
C PHE A 53 6.08 -4.98 -9.29
N TRP A 54 6.71 -4.08 -10.05
CA TRP A 54 6.09 -3.61 -11.27
C TRP A 54 5.94 -4.74 -12.29
N LYS A 55 6.93 -5.60 -12.38
CA LYS A 55 6.85 -6.76 -13.26
C LYS A 55 5.78 -7.73 -12.83
N ALA A 56 5.51 -7.80 -11.55
CA ALA A 56 4.51 -8.71 -10.99
C ALA A 56 3.22 -7.99 -10.61
N LYS A 57 2.97 -6.82 -11.19
CA LYS A 57 1.89 -5.95 -10.71
C LYS A 57 0.52 -6.63 -10.73
N GLU A 58 0.29 -7.52 -11.69
CA GLU A 58 -0.98 -8.21 -11.74
C GLU A 58 -1.17 -9.16 -10.56
N LYS A 59 -0.07 -9.66 -10.01
CA LYS A 59 -0.12 -10.53 -8.84
C LYS A 59 -0.26 -9.77 -7.54
N LEU A 60 0.05 -8.48 -7.56
CA LEU A 60 -0.07 -7.67 -6.35
C LEU A 60 -1.51 -7.34 -6.01
N ILE A 61 -2.35 -7.20 -7.03
CA ILE A 61 -3.74 -6.86 -6.80
C ILE A 61 -4.41 -7.97 -6.00
N GLY A 62 -5.00 -7.60 -4.87
CA GLY A 62 -5.64 -8.56 -3.99
C GLY A 62 -4.76 -9.04 -2.84
N GLN A 63 -3.46 -8.71 -2.88
CA GLN A 63 -2.57 -9.09 -1.78
C GLN A 63 -2.80 -8.21 -0.57
N ILE A 64 -2.54 -8.78 0.59
CA ILE A 64 -2.56 -8.03 1.83
C ILE A 64 -1.15 -7.53 2.09
N VAL A 65 -1.05 -6.25 2.35
CA VAL A 65 0.22 -5.60 2.62
C VAL A 65 0.19 -4.98 3.99
N GLU A 66 1.31 -5.04 4.68
CA GLU A 66 1.44 -4.39 5.99
C GLU A 66 2.07 -3.02 5.79
N VAL A 67 1.41 -2.04 6.35
CA VAL A 67 1.76 -0.63 6.19
C VAL A 67 1.96 -0.02 7.57
N ARG A 68 3.04 0.71 7.73
CA ARG A 68 3.30 1.47 8.95
C ARG A 68 2.99 2.93 8.67
N ALA A 69 2.37 3.58 9.63
CA ALA A 69 2.04 5.00 9.49
C ALA A 69 2.12 5.68 10.84
N ASP A 70 2.16 7.02 10.81
CA ASP A 70 2.18 7.78 12.05
C ASP A 70 0.81 7.84 12.69
N ALA A 71 -0.25 7.89 11.88
CA ALA A 71 -1.61 8.00 12.40
C ALA A 71 -2.60 7.71 11.30
N ILE A 72 -3.83 7.43 11.71
CA ILE A 72 -4.98 7.35 10.82
C ILE A 72 -5.64 8.71 10.82
N THR A 73 -5.86 9.28 9.63
CA THR A 73 -6.45 10.61 9.51
C THR A 73 -7.73 10.53 8.70
N GLN A 74 -8.70 11.34 9.07
CA GLN A 74 -9.96 11.39 8.34
C GLN A 74 -9.81 12.23 7.09
N ASN A 75 -10.38 11.74 5.99
CA ASN A 75 -10.38 12.49 4.74
C ASN A 75 -11.29 13.71 4.91
N GLN A 76 -10.78 14.88 4.53
CA GLN A 76 -11.55 16.11 4.69
C GLN A 76 -12.70 16.23 3.69
N GLU A 77 -12.58 15.56 2.55
CA GLU A 77 -13.60 15.65 1.51
C GLU A 77 -14.74 14.68 1.73
N THR A 78 -14.46 13.54 2.36
CA THR A 78 -15.47 12.55 2.66
C THR A 78 -15.31 12.11 4.10
N THR A 79 -16.42 11.96 4.80
CA THR A 79 -16.37 11.54 6.20
C THR A 79 -16.30 10.03 6.36
N ASP A 80 -16.50 9.30 5.26
CA ASP A 80 -16.53 7.84 5.30
C ASP A 80 -15.17 7.21 5.03
N GLU A 81 -14.24 7.99 4.50
CA GLU A 81 -12.91 7.47 4.17
C GLU A 81 -11.86 8.06 5.08
N TRP A 82 -10.94 7.20 5.44
CA TRP A 82 -9.80 7.57 6.26
C TRP A 82 -8.53 7.34 5.47
N SER A 83 -7.47 8.00 5.83
CA SER A 83 -6.18 7.87 5.19
C SER A 83 -5.13 7.62 6.26
N LEU A 84 -3.88 7.47 5.83
CA LEU A 84 -2.77 7.26 6.74
C LEU A 84 -1.79 8.40 6.59
N ARG A 85 -1.26 8.85 7.71
CA ARG A 85 -0.25 9.90 7.71
C ARG A 85 1.13 9.26 7.57
N PHE A 86 1.86 9.67 6.56
CA PHE A 86 3.20 9.16 6.26
C PHE A 86 3.24 7.63 6.18
N PRO A 87 2.41 7.02 5.31
CA PRO A 87 2.40 5.56 5.22
C PRO A 87 3.68 5.04 4.58
N ARG A 88 4.15 3.89 5.08
CA ARG A 88 5.35 3.24 4.56
C ARG A 88 5.06 1.76 4.36
N PHE A 89 5.54 1.25 3.23
CA PHE A 89 5.45 -0.18 2.95
C PHE A 89 6.38 -0.94 3.89
N LEU A 90 5.88 -2.03 4.47
CA LEU A 90 6.71 -2.92 5.26
C LEU A 90 6.94 -4.22 4.52
N LYS A 91 5.87 -4.94 4.20
CA LYS A 91 5.99 -6.22 3.52
C LYS A 91 4.61 -6.66 3.05
N PHE A 92 4.60 -7.61 2.12
CA PHE A 92 3.37 -8.31 1.76
C PHE A 92 3.18 -9.50 2.69
N ARG A 93 1.93 -9.78 3.01
CA ARG A 93 1.60 -11.00 3.76
C ARG A 93 1.37 -12.18 2.82
N GLY A 94 1.18 -11.89 1.54
CA GLY A 94 0.86 -12.91 0.56
C GLY A 94 -0.64 -13.04 0.36
N PHE A 95 -1.00 -13.80 -0.67
CA PHE A 95 -2.41 -14.05 -0.97
C PHE A 95 -2.98 -15.09 -0.06
N GLU A 96 -2.29 -16.18 0.04
CA GLU A 96 -2.70 -17.35 0.79
C GLU A 96 -1.53 -17.85 1.59
N LYS A 97 -1.81 -18.86 2.40
CA LYS A 97 -0.76 -19.45 3.21
C LYS A 97 0.36 -19.97 2.32
N GLY A 98 1.54 -19.47 2.58
CA GLY A 98 2.71 -19.94 1.86
C GLY A 98 2.91 -19.37 0.48
N GLU A 99 1.99 -18.58 -0.03
CA GLU A 99 2.17 -17.97 -1.33
C GLU A 99 3.11 -16.79 -1.23
N LYS A 100 3.94 -16.64 -2.26
CA LYS A 100 4.91 -15.56 -2.32
C LYS A 100 4.96 -14.99 -3.72
N LEU A 101 5.43 -13.78 -3.79
CA LEU A 101 5.67 -13.14 -5.09
C LEU A 101 6.86 -13.77 -5.78
#